data_e3476f52155560f18e99cd0c8f12eb1b
#
_entry.id   e3476f52155560f18e99cd0c8f12eb1b
#
_cell.length_a   1.000
_cell.length_b   1.000
_cell.length_c   1.000
_cell.angle_alpha   90.00
_cell.angle_beta   90.00
_cell.angle_gamma   90.00
#
_symmetry.space_group_name_H-M   'P 1'
#
loop_
_entity.id
_entity.type
_entity.pdbx_description
1 polymer ?
#
loop_
_entity_poly.entity_id
_entity_poly.type
_entity_poly.pdbx_seq_one_letter_code
_entity_poly.pdbx_strand_id
1 'polypeptide(L)'
;MKTISSRQLYASLQSTRAPLLLEALPERYYEQKHLPGAILFPHDEVAQRAAKVIPEVRTPVVVYCASRSCQNSRIAAQRLIQLGYTDVSVYEGGKQEWEQEGLPFEVADTATVG
;
A
#
# COMPACT_ATOMS: atom_id res chain seq x y z
N MET A 1 1.24 -1.96 16.04
CA MET A 1 1.29 -1.71 14.59
C MET A 1 2.00 -0.39 14.33
N LYS A 2 2.94 -0.39 13.41
CA LYS A 2 3.71 0.81 13.11
C LYS A 2 2.95 1.69 12.11
N THR A 3 3.18 3.00 12.19
CA THR A 3 2.63 3.95 11.22
C THR A 3 3.76 4.72 10.57
N ILE A 4 3.49 5.28 9.40
CA ILE A 4 4.48 6.06 8.64
C ILE A 4 3.77 7.27 8.03
N SER A 5 4.45 8.41 7.98
CA SER A 5 3.91 9.62 7.38
C SER A 5 4.10 9.60 5.85
N SER A 6 3.40 10.50 5.15
CA SER A 6 3.55 10.62 3.70
C SER A 6 4.97 10.96 3.31
N ARG A 7 5.61 11.88 4.02
CA ARG A 7 6.98 12.28 3.70
C ARG A 7 7.99 11.18 3.95
N GLN A 8 7.82 10.46 5.06
CA GLN A 8 8.68 9.32 5.35
C GLN A 8 8.50 8.22 4.31
N LEU A 9 7.27 7.96 3.93
CA LEU A 9 6.98 6.95 2.91
C LEU A 9 7.58 7.34 1.56
N TYR A 10 7.38 8.59 1.14
CA TYR A 10 7.92 9.04 -0.13
C TYR A 10 9.45 8.91 -0.18
N ALA A 11 10.12 9.30 0.89
CA ALA A 11 11.57 9.15 1.00
C ALA A 11 11.98 7.67 0.93
N SER A 12 11.24 6.81 1.62
CA SER A 12 11.52 5.36 1.63
C SER A 12 11.37 4.74 0.25
N LEU A 13 10.37 5.19 -0.50
CA LEU A 13 10.12 4.65 -1.85
C LEU A 13 11.22 5.01 -2.83
N GLN A 14 11.97 6.06 -2.56
CA GLN A 14 13.08 6.50 -3.40
C GLN A 14 14.42 5.90 -2.99
N SER A 15 14.45 5.19 -1.88
CA SER A 15 15.68 4.58 -1.39
C SER A 15 15.94 3.24 -2.07
N THR A 16 17.17 2.73 -1.92
CA THR A 16 17.53 1.41 -2.46
C THR A 16 16.86 0.27 -1.70
N ARG A 17 16.27 0.55 -0.53
CA ARG A 17 15.59 -0.44 0.30
C ARG A 17 14.13 -0.08 0.47
N ALA A 18 13.48 0.27 -0.63
CA ALA A 18 12.06 0.62 -0.60
C ALA A 18 11.23 -0.54 -0.08
N PRO A 19 10.25 -0.27 0.80
CA PRO A 19 9.33 -1.31 1.25
C PRO A 19 8.39 -1.70 0.11
N LEU A 20 7.76 -2.87 0.22
CA LEU A 20 6.62 -3.18 -0.63
C LEU A 20 5.46 -2.30 -0.22
N LEU A 21 4.81 -1.70 -1.19
CA LEU A 21 3.71 -0.77 -0.96
C LEU A 21 2.43 -1.42 -1.47
N LEU A 22 1.44 -1.56 -0.59
CA LEU A 22 0.22 -2.30 -0.88
C LEU A 22 -0.99 -1.38 -0.77
N GLU A 23 -1.81 -1.36 -1.81
CA GLU A 23 -3.07 -0.61 -1.80
C GLU A 23 -4.21 -1.54 -1.41
N ALA A 24 -4.83 -1.30 -0.25
CA ALA A 24 -5.87 -2.16 0.32
C ALA A 24 -7.28 -1.77 -0.16
N LEU A 25 -7.40 -1.37 -1.41
CA LEU A 25 -8.65 -0.91 -2.01
C LEU A 25 -9.07 -1.84 -3.15
N PRO A 26 -10.35 -1.80 -3.54
CA PRO A 26 -10.80 -2.52 -4.73
C PRO A 26 -10.07 -2.05 -5.98
N GLU A 27 -9.99 -2.94 -6.97
CA GLU A 27 -9.22 -2.72 -8.19
C GLU A 27 -9.59 -1.43 -8.91
N ARG A 28 -10.87 -1.06 -8.94
CA ARG A 28 -11.29 0.15 -9.64
C ARG A 28 -10.62 1.42 -9.13
N TYR A 29 -10.33 1.48 -7.83
CA TYR A 29 -9.63 2.64 -7.25
C TYR A 29 -8.15 2.61 -7.61
N TYR A 30 -7.56 1.44 -7.62
CA TYR A 30 -6.17 1.25 -8.01
C TYR A 30 -5.95 1.69 -9.45
N GLU A 31 -6.87 1.33 -10.34
CA GLU A 31 -6.77 1.67 -11.76
C GLU A 31 -6.88 3.17 -12.02
N GLN A 32 -7.66 3.89 -11.21
CA GLN A 32 -7.78 5.34 -11.35
C GLN A 32 -6.46 6.03 -11.09
N LYS A 33 -5.84 5.73 -9.99
CA LYS A 33 -4.51 6.17 -9.62
C LYS A 33 -4.08 5.47 -8.35
N HIS A 34 -2.78 5.27 -8.21
CA HIS A 34 -2.20 4.67 -7.00
C HIS A 34 -0.84 5.31 -6.75
N LEU A 35 -0.30 5.12 -5.56
CA LEU A 35 1.02 5.62 -5.21
C LEU A 35 2.07 4.91 -6.07
N PRO A 36 3.22 5.57 -6.36
CA PRO A 36 4.23 4.97 -7.24
C PRO A 36 4.71 3.61 -6.74
N GLY A 37 4.65 2.62 -7.61
CA GLY A 37 5.09 1.26 -7.28
C GLY A 37 4.13 0.46 -6.44
N ALA A 38 2.96 1.00 -6.11
CA ALA A 38 1.98 0.28 -5.29
C ALA A 38 1.45 -0.97 -5.99
N ILE A 39 1.20 -2.00 -5.20
CA ILE A 39 0.65 -3.27 -5.66
C ILE A 39 -0.78 -3.37 -5.18
N LEU A 40 -1.69 -3.79 -6.04
CA LEU A 40 -3.09 -3.99 -5.68
C LEU A 40 -3.20 -5.12 -4.65
N PHE A 41 -3.80 -4.80 -3.51
CA PHE A 41 -3.86 -5.75 -2.39
C PHE A 41 -5.15 -5.53 -1.58
N PRO A 42 -6.33 -5.86 -2.14
CA PRO A 42 -7.60 -5.61 -1.45
C PRO A 42 -7.63 -6.26 -0.07
N HIS A 43 -8.21 -5.55 0.90
CA HIS A 43 -8.20 -6.00 2.29
C HIS A 43 -8.90 -7.33 2.52
N ASP A 44 -9.82 -7.72 1.64
CA ASP A 44 -10.56 -8.98 1.74
C ASP A 44 -9.91 -10.12 0.96
N GLU A 45 -8.74 -9.89 0.36
CA GLU A 45 -8.01 -10.90 -0.38
C GLU A 45 -6.61 -11.15 0.17
N VAL A 46 -6.36 -10.73 1.41
CA VAL A 46 -5.03 -10.84 2.01
C VAL A 46 -4.53 -12.28 2.05
N ALA A 47 -5.37 -13.21 2.52
CA ALA A 47 -4.95 -14.61 2.64
C ALA A 47 -4.59 -15.22 1.29
N GLN A 48 -5.31 -14.85 0.23
CA GLN A 48 -5.08 -15.41 -1.10
C GLN A 48 -3.84 -14.82 -1.78
N ARG A 49 -3.51 -13.56 -1.49
CA ARG A 49 -2.45 -12.83 -2.19
C ARG A 49 -1.12 -12.78 -1.47
N ALA A 50 -1.13 -12.92 -0.14
CA ALA A 50 0.05 -12.63 0.67
C ALA A 50 1.28 -13.41 0.24
N ALA A 51 1.18 -14.73 0.11
CA ALA A 51 2.34 -15.56 -0.21
C ALA A 51 2.94 -15.24 -1.58
N LYS A 52 2.11 -14.84 -2.53
CA LYS A 52 2.58 -14.49 -3.88
C LYS A 52 3.24 -13.12 -3.90
N VAL A 53 2.62 -12.15 -3.23
CA VAL A 53 3.07 -10.75 -3.25
C VAL A 53 4.24 -10.55 -2.29
N ILE A 54 4.19 -11.22 -1.13
CA ILE A 54 5.18 -11.06 -0.07
C ILE A 54 5.69 -12.44 0.34
N PRO A 55 6.60 -13.05 -0.45
CA PRO A 55 7.06 -14.40 -0.14
C PRO A 55 7.87 -14.52 1.15
N GLU A 56 8.48 -13.42 1.61
CA GLU A 56 9.32 -13.43 2.81
C GLU A 56 8.63 -12.70 3.95
N VAL A 57 8.43 -13.38 5.09
CA VAL A 57 7.70 -12.79 6.23
C VAL A 57 8.41 -11.59 6.86
N ARG A 58 9.69 -11.41 6.61
CA ARG A 58 10.45 -10.27 7.15
C ARG A 58 10.52 -9.07 6.21
N THR A 59 9.94 -9.17 5.03
CA THR A 59 9.93 -8.07 4.07
C THR A 59 9.22 -6.86 4.65
N PRO A 60 9.85 -5.67 4.62
CA PRO A 60 9.16 -4.44 5.03
C PRO A 60 7.99 -4.15 4.11
N VAL A 61 6.82 -3.93 4.68
CA VAL A 61 5.57 -3.71 3.94
C VAL A 61 4.87 -2.48 4.49
N VAL A 62 4.34 -1.66 3.59
CA VAL A 62 3.49 -0.53 3.96
C VAL A 62 2.14 -0.71 3.28
N VAL A 63 1.06 -0.60 4.05
CA VAL A 63 -0.30 -0.74 3.54
C VAL A 63 -1.01 0.61 3.65
N TYR A 64 -1.77 0.98 2.63
CA TYR A 64 -2.53 2.22 2.66
C TYR A 64 -3.88 2.04 1.99
N CYS A 65 -4.77 3.01 2.18
CA CYS A 65 -6.05 3.06 1.48
C CYS A 65 -6.39 4.51 1.10
N ALA A 66 -7.68 4.89 1.09
CA ALA A 66 -8.08 6.16 0.50
C ALA A 66 -7.78 7.37 1.39
N SER A 67 -8.02 7.25 2.70
CA SER A 67 -7.93 8.38 3.64
C SER A 67 -7.83 7.85 5.06
N ARG A 68 -7.70 8.77 6.03
CA ARG A 68 -7.62 8.38 7.44
C ARG A 68 -8.88 7.69 7.95
N SER A 69 -10.03 8.02 7.38
CA SER A 69 -11.29 7.41 7.79
C SER A 69 -11.48 6.00 7.21
N CYS A 70 -10.71 5.65 6.21
CA CYS A 70 -10.78 4.31 5.60
C CYS A 70 -10.04 3.30 6.48
N GLN A 71 -10.70 2.21 6.85
CA GLN A 71 -10.12 1.22 7.75
C GLN A 71 -9.49 0.03 7.00
N ASN A 72 -9.60 -0.02 5.68
CA ASN A 72 -9.15 -1.17 4.91
C ASN A 72 -7.66 -1.45 5.09
N SER A 73 -6.84 -0.40 5.19
CA SER A 73 -5.40 -0.60 5.38
C SER A 73 -5.08 -1.23 6.73
N ARG A 74 -5.78 -0.80 7.78
CA ARG A 74 -5.58 -1.37 9.11
C ARG A 74 -6.04 -2.82 9.16
N ILE A 75 -7.16 -3.13 8.52
CA ILE A 75 -7.67 -4.50 8.43
C ILE A 75 -6.66 -5.39 7.71
N ALA A 76 -6.16 -4.94 6.55
CA ALA A 76 -5.17 -5.70 5.79
C ALA A 76 -3.89 -5.90 6.58
N ALA A 77 -3.40 -4.86 7.25
CA ALA A 77 -2.18 -4.93 8.06
C ALA A 77 -2.34 -5.93 9.20
N GLN A 78 -3.47 -5.91 9.91
CA GLN A 78 -3.73 -6.86 10.98
C GLN A 78 -3.75 -8.29 10.47
N ARG A 79 -4.36 -8.52 9.32
CA ARG A 79 -4.39 -9.86 8.72
C ARG A 79 -3.00 -10.34 8.33
N LEU A 80 -2.16 -9.45 7.83
CA LEU A 80 -0.77 -9.79 7.53
C LEU A 80 -0.01 -10.16 8.79
N ILE A 81 -0.18 -9.40 9.86
CA ILE A 81 0.48 -9.69 11.14
C ILE A 81 0.03 -11.06 11.65
N GLN A 82 -1.25 -11.38 11.55
CA GLN A 82 -1.78 -12.68 11.95
C GLN A 82 -1.18 -13.83 11.13
N LEU A 83 -0.81 -13.55 9.87
CA LEU A 83 -0.18 -14.54 8.99
C LEU A 83 1.32 -14.70 9.25
N GLY A 84 1.89 -13.92 10.17
CA GLY A 84 3.29 -14.05 10.55
C GLY A 84 4.23 -13.01 9.97
N TYR A 85 3.72 -12.02 9.23
CA TYR A 85 4.55 -10.94 8.71
C TYR A 85 4.98 -10.03 9.85
N THR A 86 6.29 -9.72 9.92
CA THR A 86 6.89 -9.10 11.11
C THR A 86 7.19 -7.61 10.96
N ASP A 87 7.14 -7.07 9.74
CA ASP A 87 7.50 -5.66 9.51
C ASP A 87 6.41 -4.98 8.68
N VAL A 88 5.26 -4.74 9.30
CA VAL A 88 4.08 -4.17 8.65
C VAL A 88 3.82 -2.79 9.23
N SER A 89 3.73 -1.80 8.35
CA SER A 89 3.39 -0.42 8.71
C SER A 89 2.15 0.02 7.95
N VAL A 90 1.42 0.97 8.51
CA VAL A 90 0.25 1.57 7.86
C VAL A 90 0.55 3.03 7.56
N TYR A 91 0.30 3.43 6.31
CA TYR A 91 0.27 4.83 5.93
C TYR A 91 -1.19 5.29 6.02
N GLU A 92 -1.52 5.93 7.15
CA GLU A 92 -2.90 6.25 7.47
C GLU A 92 -3.49 7.38 6.64
N GLY A 93 -2.66 8.31 6.19
CA GLY A 93 -3.14 9.45 5.41
C GLY A 93 -3.76 9.08 4.07
N GLY A 94 -3.31 7.99 3.49
CA GLY A 94 -3.87 7.46 2.26
C GLY A 94 -3.69 8.37 1.05
N LYS A 95 -4.46 8.08 0.02
CA LYS A 95 -4.40 8.86 -1.22
C LYS A 95 -4.76 10.33 -1.00
N GLN A 96 -5.66 10.62 -0.06
CA GLN A 96 -6.12 11.98 0.20
C GLN A 96 -4.97 12.89 0.64
N GLU A 97 -4.22 12.48 1.66
CA GLU A 97 -3.11 13.31 2.14
C GLU A 97 -1.96 13.34 1.15
N TRP A 98 -1.72 12.25 0.44
CA TRP A 98 -0.72 12.20 -0.62
C TRP A 98 -0.98 13.26 -1.68
N GLU A 99 -2.23 13.37 -2.10
CA GLU A 99 -2.64 14.38 -3.07
C GLU A 99 -2.53 15.79 -2.52
N GLN A 100 -2.96 16.01 -1.26
CA GLN A 100 -2.88 17.31 -0.61
C GLN A 100 -1.46 17.83 -0.52
N GLU A 101 -0.49 16.95 -0.39
CA GLU A 101 0.92 17.34 -0.32
C GLU A 101 1.59 17.43 -1.69
N GLY A 102 0.83 17.24 -2.75
CA GLY A 102 1.36 17.37 -4.11
C GLY A 102 2.29 16.26 -4.54
N LEU A 103 2.21 15.09 -3.89
CA LEU A 103 3.07 13.97 -4.23
C LEU A 103 2.55 13.22 -5.45
N PRO A 104 3.44 12.57 -6.23
CA PRO A 104 3.03 11.99 -7.52
C PRO A 104 2.24 10.71 -7.38
N PHE A 105 1.37 10.46 -8.35
CA PHE A 105 0.64 9.20 -8.50
C PHE A 105 1.03 8.52 -9.80
N GLU A 106 0.75 7.22 -9.87
CA GLU A 106 0.79 6.45 -11.11
C GLU A 106 -0.61 5.99 -11.47
N VAL A 107 -0.85 5.76 -12.75
CA VAL A 107 -2.11 5.19 -13.22
C VAL A 107 -1.82 3.80 -13.80
N ALA A 108 -2.86 2.96 -13.82
CA ALA A 108 -2.71 1.63 -14.37
C ALA A 108 -2.31 1.72 -15.85
N ASP A 109 -1.45 0.81 -16.29
CA ASP A 109 -0.84 0.84 -17.59
C ASP A 109 -1.79 0.47 -18.72
N THR A 110 -3.03 0.20 -18.42
CA THR A 110 -4.04 -0.14 -19.43
C THR A 110 -4.23 0.97 -20.44
N ALA A 111 -3.95 2.22 -20.04
CA ALA A 111 -4.09 3.34 -20.95
C ALA A 111 -3.10 3.32 -22.09
N THR A 112 -2.03 2.57 -21.98
CA THR A 112 -0.99 2.54 -23.01
C THR A 112 -1.29 1.57 -24.13
N VAL A 113 -2.38 0.84 -24.02
CA VAL A 113 -2.74 -0.15 -25.02
C VAL A 113 -3.09 0.49 -26.35
N GLY A 114 -3.47 1.73 -26.30
CA GLY A 114 -3.79 2.43 -27.54
C GLY A 114 -2.59 2.68 -28.43
#